data_5179e6189ca3dcc2fc0bab3ff99722b7
#
_entry.id   5179e6189ca3dcc2fc0bab3ff99722b7
#
_cell.length_a   1.000
_cell.length_b   1.000
_cell.length_c   1.000
_cell.angle_alpha   90.00
_cell.angle_beta   90.00
_cell.angle_gamma   90.00
#
_symmetry.space_group_name_H-M   'P 1'
#
loop_
_entity.id
_entity.type
_entity.pdbx_description
1 polymer ?
#
loop_
_entity_poly.entity_id
_entity_poly.type
_entity_poly.pdbx_seq_one_letter_code
_entity_poly.pdbx_strand_id
1 'polypeptide(L)'
;MTMQTSAVPPPPTLLRSPPFARLERDARRLQIFLALFGQVSWDGIPLLPVEFILLPHWSGLSIYEFSSWTRATVVPLMIIMAKRPVRPLPQEQWVTELFLDPSEPFGKHRVSWKPRGPHLENVFVLADRLLKLYYWLPLPWLRNYAMKKAEQWILDHQEESGDWAGIQPAMLNSVLALNCRGYGTDHDVIQRGLKALEFFTLSDGDRLWLQSCISPVWDTALALRALAAAGLPPEHPALKKASSWLLDQQIFKPGDWSVKCPDLPP
;
A
#
# COMPACT_ATOMS: atom_id res chain seq x y z
N MET A 1 -10.74 -16.62 -39.70
CA MET A 1 -11.20 -17.67 -38.76
C MET A 1 -11.07 -17.10 -37.36
N THR A 2 -12.14 -16.44 -36.88
CA THR A 2 -12.19 -15.67 -35.62
C THR A 2 -12.58 -16.62 -34.51
N MET A 3 -11.65 -16.86 -33.57
CA MET A 3 -11.99 -17.59 -32.33
C MET A 3 -12.76 -16.66 -31.40
N GLN A 4 -14.06 -16.88 -31.28
CA GLN A 4 -14.88 -16.35 -30.20
C GLN A 4 -14.58 -17.14 -28.94
N THR A 5 -13.91 -16.52 -27.97
CA THR A 5 -13.86 -17.03 -26.59
C THR A 5 -15.16 -16.66 -25.90
N SER A 6 -16.11 -17.59 -25.84
CA SER A 6 -17.29 -17.44 -25.00
C SER A 6 -16.90 -17.59 -23.53
N ALA A 7 -16.84 -16.50 -22.79
CA ALA A 7 -16.78 -16.54 -21.34
C ALA A 7 -18.09 -17.10 -20.79
N VAL A 8 -18.03 -18.30 -20.19
CA VAL A 8 -19.17 -18.88 -19.47
C VAL A 8 -19.35 -18.12 -18.15
N PRO A 9 -20.52 -17.50 -17.91
CA PRO A 9 -20.75 -16.84 -16.62
C PRO A 9 -20.78 -17.87 -15.48
N PRO A 10 -20.19 -17.58 -14.31
CA PRO A 10 -20.22 -18.48 -13.18
C PRO A 10 -21.66 -18.65 -12.64
N PRO A 11 -22.03 -19.86 -12.17
CA PRO A 11 -23.38 -20.12 -11.69
C PRO A 11 -23.68 -19.28 -10.42
N PRO A 12 -24.91 -18.72 -10.29
CA PRO A 12 -25.30 -17.78 -9.24
C PRO A 12 -25.25 -18.32 -7.81
N THR A 13 -25.12 -19.61 -7.62
CA THR A 13 -25.00 -20.27 -6.30
C THR A 13 -23.62 -20.16 -5.66
N LEU A 14 -22.58 -19.84 -6.42
CA LEU A 14 -21.21 -19.66 -5.89
C LEU A 14 -21.06 -18.36 -5.10
N LEU A 15 -21.90 -17.35 -5.33
CA LEU A 15 -21.82 -16.04 -4.69
C LEU A 15 -22.22 -16.01 -3.20
N ARG A 16 -22.82 -17.09 -2.66
CA ARG A 16 -23.27 -17.19 -1.25
C ARG A 16 -22.40 -18.09 -0.37
N SER A 17 -21.29 -18.61 -0.88
CA SER A 17 -20.39 -19.47 -0.11
C SER A 17 -19.38 -18.68 0.73
N PRO A 18 -18.87 -19.23 1.86
CA PRO A 18 -17.88 -18.56 2.73
C PRO A 18 -16.65 -17.96 2.04
N PRO A 19 -16.12 -18.51 0.93
CA PRO A 19 -15.03 -17.86 0.17
C PRO A 19 -15.39 -16.48 -0.38
N PHE A 20 -16.64 -16.24 -0.76
CA PHE A 20 -17.09 -14.96 -1.34
C PHE A 20 -17.31 -13.85 -0.29
N ALA A 21 -17.70 -14.21 0.96
CA ALA A 21 -17.67 -13.26 2.07
C ALA A 21 -16.22 -12.80 2.40
N ARG A 22 -15.23 -13.58 2.03
CA ARG A 22 -13.81 -13.23 2.07
C ARG A 22 -13.44 -12.29 0.92
N LEU A 23 -13.92 -12.57 -0.28
CA LEU A 23 -13.76 -11.71 -1.47
C LEU A 23 -14.37 -10.31 -1.28
N GLU A 24 -15.53 -10.20 -0.63
CA GLU A 24 -16.11 -8.89 -0.27
C GLU A 24 -15.20 -8.09 0.68
N ARG A 25 -14.56 -8.78 1.62
CA ARG A 25 -13.59 -8.18 2.54
C ARG A 25 -12.32 -7.76 1.82
N ASP A 26 -11.89 -8.53 0.84
CA ASP A 26 -10.71 -8.26 0.02
C ASP A 26 -11.01 -7.22 -1.07
N ALA A 27 -12.23 -7.19 -1.62
CA ALA A 27 -12.69 -6.13 -2.50
C ALA A 27 -12.68 -4.76 -1.81
N ARG A 28 -12.97 -4.70 -0.50
CA ARG A 28 -12.81 -3.46 0.28
C ARG A 28 -11.37 -2.97 0.35
N ARG A 29 -10.38 -3.86 0.33
CA ARG A 29 -8.95 -3.50 0.25
C ARG A 29 -8.57 -3.01 -1.14
N LEU A 30 -9.30 -3.45 -2.16
CA LEU A 30 -9.11 -3.04 -3.55
C LEU A 30 -9.86 -1.75 -3.92
N GLN A 31 -10.68 -1.18 -3.02
CA GLN A 31 -11.52 -0.01 -3.31
C GLN A 31 -10.74 1.17 -3.89
N ILE A 32 -9.51 1.39 -3.44
CA ILE A 32 -8.66 2.47 -3.95
C ILE A 32 -8.33 2.24 -5.41
N PHE A 33 -7.95 1.01 -5.79
CA PHE A 33 -7.66 0.67 -7.18
C PHE A 33 -8.91 0.70 -8.04
N LEU A 34 -10.04 0.23 -7.52
CA LEU A 34 -11.34 0.33 -8.22
C LEU A 34 -11.74 1.79 -8.44
N ALA A 35 -11.46 2.68 -7.47
CA ALA A 35 -11.70 4.11 -7.62
C ALA A 35 -10.74 4.76 -8.63
N LEU A 36 -9.47 4.34 -8.67
CA LEU A 36 -8.51 4.77 -9.69
C LEU A 36 -8.99 4.44 -11.10
N PHE A 37 -9.66 3.30 -11.28
CA PHE A 37 -10.23 2.87 -12.56
C PHE A 37 -11.68 3.29 -12.77
N GLY A 38 -12.23 4.15 -11.90
CA GLY A 38 -13.58 4.70 -12.03
C GLY A 38 -14.70 3.70 -11.77
N GLN A 39 -14.41 2.54 -11.17
CA GLN A 39 -15.39 1.49 -10.90
C GLN A 39 -16.11 1.66 -9.56
N VAL A 40 -15.61 2.48 -8.66
CA VAL A 40 -16.27 2.91 -7.41
C VAL A 40 -16.01 4.38 -7.15
N SER A 41 -16.89 5.01 -6.37
CA SER A 41 -16.70 6.42 -5.98
C SER A 41 -15.63 6.57 -4.89
N TRP A 42 -14.76 7.57 -5.02
CA TRP A 42 -13.84 7.98 -3.96
C TRP A 42 -14.55 8.36 -2.66
N ASP A 43 -15.81 8.79 -2.71
CA ASP A 43 -16.57 9.18 -1.52
C ASP A 43 -16.91 8.00 -0.59
N GLY A 44 -16.88 6.78 -1.12
CA GLY A 44 -17.03 5.55 -0.33
C GLY A 44 -15.78 5.16 0.47
N ILE A 45 -14.62 5.70 0.12
CA ILE A 45 -13.33 5.34 0.72
C ILE A 45 -13.09 6.20 1.97
N PRO A 46 -12.66 5.60 3.10
CA PRO A 46 -12.24 6.36 4.28
C PRO A 46 -11.14 7.36 3.93
N LEU A 47 -11.28 8.60 4.40
CA LEU A 47 -10.34 9.66 4.07
C LEU A 47 -9.12 9.62 4.99
N LEU A 48 -7.94 9.67 4.38
CA LEU A 48 -6.67 9.91 5.06
C LEU A 48 -6.09 11.24 4.51
N PRO A 49 -6.20 12.34 5.26
CA PRO A 49 -5.77 13.64 4.77
C PRO A 49 -4.25 13.73 4.69
N VAL A 50 -3.73 14.37 3.64
CA VAL A 50 -2.28 14.54 3.46
C VAL A 50 -1.65 15.38 4.56
N GLU A 51 -2.42 16.22 5.22
CA GLU A 51 -2.02 17.04 6.37
C GLU A 51 -1.58 16.21 7.58
N PHE A 52 -1.91 14.92 7.60
CA PHE A 52 -1.47 13.98 8.64
C PHE A 52 0.07 13.90 8.72
N ILE A 53 0.79 14.12 7.61
CA ILE A 53 2.25 14.17 7.60
C ILE A 53 2.85 15.30 8.45
N LEU A 54 2.06 16.33 8.74
CA LEU A 54 2.49 17.49 9.54
C LEU A 54 2.34 17.27 11.03
N LEU A 55 1.72 16.17 11.47
CA LEU A 55 1.57 15.87 12.87
C LEU A 55 2.93 15.64 13.52
N PRO A 56 3.25 16.36 14.60
CA PRO A 56 4.54 16.27 15.24
C PRO A 56 4.74 14.90 15.90
N HIS A 57 5.98 14.41 15.95
CA HIS A 57 6.33 13.07 16.45
C HIS A 57 5.90 12.83 17.91
N TRP A 58 5.78 13.89 18.72
CA TRP A 58 5.33 13.82 20.12
C TRP A 58 3.81 13.70 20.29
N SER A 59 3.02 13.90 19.21
CA SER A 59 1.54 13.93 19.29
C SER A 59 0.90 12.55 19.53
N GLY A 60 1.66 11.47 19.41
CA GLY A 60 1.12 10.10 19.47
C GLY A 60 0.25 9.70 18.27
N LEU A 61 0.11 10.60 17.27
CA LEU A 61 -0.65 10.38 16.03
C LEU A 61 0.20 10.63 14.78
N SER A 62 1.51 10.80 14.91
CA SER A 62 2.38 11.07 13.77
C SER A 62 2.57 9.83 12.90
N ILE A 63 3.07 10.03 11.66
CA ILE A 63 3.45 8.91 10.80
C ILE A 63 4.53 8.01 11.43
N TYR A 64 5.32 8.53 12.38
CA TYR A 64 6.36 7.80 13.09
C TYR A 64 5.85 6.85 14.19
N GLU A 65 4.52 6.86 14.46
CA GLU A 65 3.88 5.81 15.27
C GLU A 65 3.66 4.51 14.47
N PHE A 66 3.71 4.59 13.15
CA PHE A 66 3.57 3.42 12.28
C PHE A 66 4.91 2.73 12.02
N SER A 67 4.86 1.43 11.71
CA SER A 67 6.03 0.70 11.22
C SER A 67 6.54 1.30 9.90
N SER A 68 7.80 1.03 9.55
CA SER A 68 8.41 1.53 8.30
C SER A 68 7.59 1.15 7.07
N TRP A 69 7.11 -0.09 6.97
CA TRP A 69 6.26 -0.55 5.86
C TRP A 69 4.94 0.20 5.77
N THR A 70 4.33 0.47 6.92
CA THR A 70 3.07 1.23 6.97
C THR A 70 3.32 2.66 6.53
N ARG A 71 4.39 3.31 6.98
CA ARG A 71 4.76 4.66 6.51
C ARG A 71 4.95 4.70 5.01
N ALA A 72 5.77 3.78 4.48
CA ALA A 72 6.07 3.69 3.05
C ALA A 72 4.82 3.47 2.19
N THR A 73 3.78 2.84 2.74
CA THR A 73 2.50 2.65 2.05
C THR A 73 1.56 3.83 2.22
N VAL A 74 1.47 4.38 3.44
CA VAL A 74 0.48 5.39 3.83
C VAL A 74 0.83 6.77 3.31
N VAL A 75 2.11 7.16 3.32
CA VAL A 75 2.53 8.51 2.87
C VAL A 75 2.16 8.76 1.41
N PRO A 76 2.52 7.89 0.45
CA PRO A 76 2.08 8.10 -0.93
C PRO A 76 0.57 7.98 -1.09
N LEU A 77 -0.09 7.12 -0.32
CA LEU A 77 -1.53 6.97 -0.36
C LEU A 77 -2.27 8.25 0.03
N MET A 78 -1.74 9.03 0.99
CA MET A 78 -2.31 10.35 1.34
C MET A 78 -2.33 11.30 0.14
N ILE A 79 -1.29 11.31 -0.70
CA ILE A 79 -1.24 12.10 -1.93
C ILE A 79 -2.31 11.63 -2.92
N ILE A 80 -2.42 10.32 -3.14
CA ILE A 80 -3.41 9.72 -4.05
C ILE A 80 -4.83 10.09 -3.60
N MET A 81 -5.12 9.95 -2.30
CA MET A 81 -6.43 10.30 -1.72
C MET A 81 -6.75 11.80 -1.79
N ALA A 82 -5.73 12.67 -1.68
CA ALA A 82 -5.91 14.11 -1.83
C ALA A 82 -6.17 14.51 -3.29
N LYS A 83 -5.58 13.80 -4.26
CA LYS A 83 -5.72 14.05 -5.69
C LYS A 83 -6.90 13.34 -6.33
N ARG A 84 -7.32 12.19 -5.79
CA ARG A 84 -8.42 11.36 -6.31
C ARG A 84 -8.35 11.14 -7.82
N PRO A 85 -7.21 10.67 -8.36
CA PRO A 85 -7.07 10.47 -9.79
C PRO A 85 -8.05 9.40 -10.29
N VAL A 86 -8.55 9.60 -11.52
CA VAL A 86 -9.42 8.61 -12.17
C VAL A 86 -8.91 8.38 -13.59
N ARG A 87 -8.72 7.11 -13.93
CA ARG A 87 -8.43 6.61 -15.28
C ARG A 87 -9.50 5.58 -15.62
N PRO A 88 -10.67 6.02 -16.11
CA PRO A 88 -11.80 5.11 -16.29
C PRO A 88 -11.48 4.06 -17.35
N LEU A 89 -11.84 2.82 -17.04
CA LEU A 89 -11.80 1.71 -17.99
C LEU A 89 -13.11 1.65 -18.79
N PRO A 90 -13.09 1.15 -20.04
CA PRO A 90 -14.28 0.78 -20.77
C PRO A 90 -15.14 -0.23 -19.98
N GLN A 91 -16.47 -0.17 -20.13
CA GLN A 91 -17.38 -1.03 -19.37
C GLN A 91 -17.13 -2.53 -19.55
N GLU A 92 -16.62 -2.92 -20.71
CA GLU A 92 -16.29 -4.31 -21.04
C GLU A 92 -15.14 -4.86 -20.20
N GLN A 93 -14.36 -3.96 -19.57
CA GLN A 93 -13.22 -4.30 -18.71
C GLN A 93 -13.54 -4.15 -17.22
N TRP A 94 -14.80 -3.89 -16.88
CA TRP A 94 -15.20 -3.77 -15.48
C TRP A 94 -15.23 -5.14 -14.82
N VAL A 95 -14.76 -5.20 -13.57
CA VAL A 95 -14.77 -6.41 -12.74
C VAL A 95 -16.09 -6.53 -11.98
N THR A 96 -17.20 -6.58 -12.72
CA THR A 96 -18.56 -6.61 -12.16
C THR A 96 -18.80 -7.81 -11.26
N GLU A 97 -18.06 -8.90 -11.45
CA GLU A 97 -18.10 -10.11 -10.63
C GLU A 97 -17.64 -9.89 -9.17
N LEU A 98 -16.93 -8.80 -8.90
CA LEU A 98 -16.52 -8.44 -7.54
C LEU A 98 -17.60 -7.68 -6.74
N PHE A 99 -18.68 -7.26 -7.39
CA PHE A 99 -19.76 -6.53 -6.76
C PHE A 99 -20.88 -7.49 -6.34
N LEU A 100 -21.41 -7.29 -5.12
CA LEU A 100 -22.55 -8.09 -4.64
C LEU A 100 -23.82 -7.82 -5.44
N ASP A 101 -24.00 -6.60 -5.90
CA ASP A 101 -25.04 -6.19 -6.81
C ASP A 101 -24.42 -5.55 -8.06
N PRO A 102 -24.35 -6.29 -9.17
CA PRO A 102 -23.82 -5.76 -10.42
C PRO A 102 -24.62 -4.58 -10.99
N SER A 103 -25.87 -4.39 -10.56
CA SER A 103 -26.72 -3.25 -10.97
C SER A 103 -26.39 -1.98 -10.19
N GLU A 104 -25.74 -2.10 -9.03
CA GLU A 104 -25.24 -0.99 -8.23
C GLU A 104 -23.70 -1.09 -8.01
N PRO A 105 -22.87 -1.10 -9.06
CA PRO A 105 -21.40 -1.23 -8.92
C PRO A 105 -20.81 -0.07 -8.11
N PHE A 106 -21.49 1.07 -8.09
CA PHE A 106 -21.13 2.23 -7.27
C PHE A 106 -21.82 2.25 -5.91
N GLY A 107 -22.36 1.11 -5.47
CA GLY A 107 -23.08 0.98 -4.22
C GLY A 107 -22.42 1.80 -3.11
N LYS A 108 -23.25 2.48 -2.32
CA LYS A 108 -22.83 3.37 -1.23
C LYS A 108 -22.15 2.56 -0.11
N HIS A 109 -20.95 2.06 -0.36
CA HIS A 109 -20.12 1.37 0.64
C HIS A 109 -19.69 2.37 1.72
N ARG A 110 -20.65 2.90 2.45
CA ARG A 110 -20.38 3.76 3.61
C ARG A 110 -20.24 2.87 4.83
N VAL A 111 -19.17 3.08 5.59
CA VAL A 111 -19.11 2.50 6.94
C VAL A 111 -20.33 2.98 7.70
N SER A 112 -21.22 2.05 8.06
CA SER A 112 -22.50 2.38 8.68
C SER A 112 -22.31 2.58 10.18
N TRP A 113 -23.01 3.60 10.71
CA TRP A 113 -23.10 3.84 12.14
C TRP A 113 -23.79 2.66 12.84
N LYS A 114 -23.19 2.13 13.90
CA LYS A 114 -23.79 1.10 14.75
C LYS A 114 -24.65 1.76 15.82
N PRO A 115 -25.98 1.54 15.85
CA PRO A 115 -26.93 2.32 16.66
C PRO A 115 -26.94 1.98 18.16
N ARG A 116 -26.30 0.91 18.61
CA ARG A 116 -26.38 0.45 20.00
C ARG A 116 -25.00 0.36 20.66
N GLY A 117 -24.75 1.21 21.68
CA GLY A 117 -23.58 1.19 22.54
C GLY A 117 -22.39 2.02 22.06
N PRO A 118 -21.38 2.21 22.93
CA PRO A 118 -20.13 2.90 22.60
C PRO A 118 -19.24 1.97 21.76
N HIS A 119 -19.40 2.00 20.45
CA HIS A 119 -18.53 1.25 19.54
C HIS A 119 -17.37 2.11 19.06
N LEU A 120 -16.14 1.61 19.20
CA LEU A 120 -14.94 2.26 18.68
C LEU A 120 -15.07 2.58 17.17
N GLU A 121 -15.77 1.71 16.45
CA GLU A 121 -16.07 1.91 15.02
C GLU A 121 -16.83 3.20 14.74
N ASN A 122 -17.74 3.63 15.66
CA ASN A 122 -18.47 4.88 15.51
C ASN A 122 -17.56 6.10 15.66
N VAL A 123 -16.47 6.00 16.44
CA VAL A 123 -15.44 7.06 16.52
C VAL A 123 -14.78 7.25 15.17
N PHE A 124 -14.42 6.15 14.50
CA PHE A 124 -13.83 6.21 13.15
C PHE A 124 -14.83 6.75 12.11
N VAL A 125 -16.13 6.38 12.21
CA VAL A 125 -17.17 6.94 11.33
C VAL A 125 -17.31 8.44 11.54
N LEU A 126 -17.28 8.91 12.78
CA LEU A 126 -17.35 10.35 13.10
C LEU A 126 -16.09 11.07 12.58
N ALA A 127 -14.91 10.51 12.83
CA ALA A 127 -13.65 11.06 12.33
C ALA A 127 -13.66 11.15 10.80
N ASP A 128 -14.09 10.11 10.09
CA ASP A 128 -14.20 10.12 8.63
C ASP A 128 -15.15 11.22 8.14
N ARG A 129 -16.29 11.42 8.80
CA ARG A 129 -17.24 12.50 8.46
C ARG A 129 -16.63 13.89 8.66
N LEU A 130 -15.94 14.10 9.77
CA LEU A 130 -15.26 15.38 10.05
C LEU A 130 -14.14 15.65 9.05
N LEU A 131 -13.36 14.62 8.72
CA LEU A 131 -12.31 14.70 7.70
C LEU A 131 -12.86 14.98 6.31
N LYS A 132 -14.01 14.37 5.94
CA LYS A 132 -14.70 14.66 4.69
C LYS A 132 -15.22 16.10 4.65
N LEU A 133 -15.75 16.62 5.76
CA LEU A 133 -16.13 18.02 5.86
C LEU A 133 -14.91 18.94 5.67
N TYR A 134 -13.80 18.64 6.32
CA TYR A 134 -12.53 19.35 6.12
C TYR A 134 -12.05 19.28 4.67
N TYR A 135 -12.24 18.14 4.01
CA TYR A 135 -11.86 17.98 2.59
C TYR A 135 -12.61 18.95 1.66
N TRP A 136 -13.87 19.28 1.99
CA TRP A 136 -14.69 20.26 1.24
C TRP A 136 -14.24 21.71 1.46
N LEU A 137 -13.64 21.99 2.62
CA LEU A 137 -13.17 23.32 3.02
C LEU A 137 -11.67 23.29 3.41
N PRO A 138 -10.79 22.85 2.50
CA PRO A 138 -9.38 22.74 2.82
C PRO A 138 -8.75 24.12 2.95
N LEU A 139 -7.70 24.22 3.80
CA LEU A 139 -6.80 25.35 3.80
C LEU A 139 -5.76 25.16 2.68
N PRO A 140 -5.84 25.88 1.55
CA PRO A 140 -5.03 25.56 0.36
C PRO A 140 -3.52 25.63 0.64
N TRP A 141 -3.08 26.61 1.44
CA TRP A 141 -1.66 26.77 1.80
C TRP A 141 -1.15 25.58 2.63
N LEU A 142 -1.94 25.12 3.60
CA LEU A 142 -1.61 23.99 4.47
C LEU A 142 -1.54 22.69 3.66
N ARG A 143 -2.55 22.46 2.82
CA ARG A 143 -2.59 21.30 1.92
C ARG A 143 -1.39 21.28 0.97
N ASN A 144 -1.07 22.40 0.36
CA ASN A 144 0.08 22.49 -0.54
C ASN A 144 1.41 22.25 0.19
N TYR A 145 1.55 22.73 1.41
CA TYR A 145 2.71 22.47 2.24
C TYR A 145 2.81 20.97 2.61
N ALA A 146 1.70 20.38 3.06
CA ALA A 146 1.63 18.94 3.37
C ALA A 146 1.95 18.07 2.14
N MET A 147 1.40 18.43 0.98
CA MET A 147 1.69 17.74 -0.29
C MET A 147 3.17 17.78 -0.65
N LYS A 148 3.85 18.92 -0.49
CA LYS A 148 5.29 19.04 -0.71
C LYS A 148 6.09 18.20 0.31
N LYS A 149 5.68 18.16 1.56
CA LYS A 149 6.32 17.34 2.60
C LYS A 149 6.16 15.85 2.33
N ALA A 150 4.99 15.41 1.91
CA ALA A 150 4.74 14.01 1.56
C ALA A 150 5.51 13.59 0.29
N GLU A 151 5.55 14.45 -0.72
CA GLU A 151 6.36 14.26 -1.93
C GLU A 151 7.85 14.13 -1.60
N GLN A 152 8.39 15.06 -0.79
CA GLN A 152 9.79 15.02 -0.38
C GLN A 152 10.10 13.74 0.40
N TRP A 153 9.21 13.34 1.31
CA TRP A 153 9.35 12.10 2.07
C TRP A 153 9.46 10.88 1.14
N ILE A 154 8.62 10.79 0.09
CA ILE A 154 8.68 9.70 -0.89
C ILE A 154 10.02 9.71 -1.63
N LEU A 155 10.51 10.88 -2.04
CA LEU A 155 11.80 11.01 -2.74
C LEU A 155 12.97 10.59 -1.85
N ASP A 156 12.97 11.01 -0.59
CA ASP A 156 14.02 10.72 0.39
C ASP A 156 14.09 9.24 0.79
N HIS A 157 12.97 8.50 0.59
CA HIS A 157 12.85 7.09 0.98
C HIS A 157 12.89 6.12 -0.21
N GLN A 158 13.21 6.59 -1.42
CA GLN A 158 13.51 5.67 -2.50
C GLN A 158 14.89 5.06 -2.28
N GLU A 159 14.95 3.73 -2.17
CA GLU A 159 16.19 2.99 -1.96
C GLU A 159 17.06 2.96 -3.23
N GLU A 160 18.33 2.57 -3.10
CA GLU A 160 19.24 2.45 -4.25
C GLU A 160 18.74 1.44 -5.29
N SER A 161 18.06 0.39 -4.84
CA SER A 161 17.34 -0.60 -5.68
C SER A 161 16.22 -0.01 -6.51
N GLY A 162 15.78 1.23 -6.19
CA GLY A 162 14.65 1.90 -6.82
C GLY A 162 13.30 1.62 -6.15
N ASP A 163 13.26 0.75 -5.16
CA ASP A 163 12.04 0.41 -4.43
C ASP A 163 11.77 1.31 -3.22
N TRP A 164 10.69 1.02 -2.49
CA TRP A 164 10.34 1.62 -1.19
C TRP A 164 9.99 0.51 -0.21
N ALA A 165 10.86 0.33 0.79
CA ALA A 165 10.70 -0.62 1.89
C ALA A 165 10.56 -2.10 1.46
N GLY A 166 11.01 -2.49 0.29
CA GLY A 166 10.97 -3.86 -0.20
C GLY A 166 9.56 -4.47 -0.33
N ILE A 167 8.52 -3.65 -0.49
CA ILE A 167 7.12 -4.12 -0.58
C ILE A 167 6.37 -3.51 -1.76
N GLN A 168 5.64 -4.35 -2.48
CA GLN A 168 4.89 -3.97 -3.67
C GLN A 168 3.89 -2.81 -3.45
N PRO A 169 3.07 -2.76 -2.37
CA PRO A 169 2.13 -1.67 -2.17
C PRO A 169 2.80 -0.30 -2.02
N ALA A 170 3.96 -0.23 -1.35
CA ALA A 170 4.70 1.01 -1.19
C ALA A 170 5.24 1.51 -2.53
N MET A 171 5.83 0.63 -3.34
CA MET A 171 6.33 0.96 -4.68
C MET A 171 5.22 1.47 -5.59
N LEU A 172 4.10 0.72 -5.69
CA LEU A 172 2.99 1.08 -6.55
C LEU A 172 2.37 2.42 -6.14
N ASN A 173 2.12 2.61 -4.84
CA ASN A 173 1.56 3.85 -4.34
C ASN A 173 2.52 5.03 -4.54
N SER A 174 3.84 4.85 -4.37
CA SER A 174 4.84 5.90 -4.56
C SER A 174 4.91 6.35 -6.02
N VAL A 175 4.96 5.42 -6.97
CA VAL A 175 4.92 5.71 -8.41
C VAL A 175 3.63 6.46 -8.77
N LEU A 176 2.47 5.99 -8.31
CA LEU A 176 1.19 6.65 -8.56
C LEU A 176 1.12 8.05 -7.94
N ALA A 177 1.59 8.21 -6.70
CA ALA A 177 1.59 9.49 -5.99
C ALA A 177 2.48 10.52 -6.68
N LEU A 178 3.69 10.13 -7.09
CA LEU A 178 4.60 11.00 -7.83
C LEU A 178 4.04 11.37 -9.20
N ASN A 179 3.40 10.42 -9.90
CA ASN A 179 2.70 10.73 -11.15
C ASN A 179 1.57 11.75 -10.92
N CYS A 180 0.79 11.65 -9.82
CA CYS A 180 -0.20 12.65 -9.42
C CYS A 180 0.41 14.02 -9.07
N ARG A 181 1.71 14.07 -8.79
CA ARG A 181 2.48 15.30 -8.55
C ARG A 181 3.08 15.90 -9.84
N GLY A 182 2.97 15.20 -10.96
CA GLY A 182 3.42 15.65 -12.26
C GLY A 182 4.75 15.04 -12.72
N TYR A 183 5.27 14.05 -12.02
CA TYR A 183 6.43 13.28 -12.47
C TYR A 183 6.02 12.42 -13.66
N GLY A 184 6.63 12.66 -14.81
CA GLY A 184 6.40 11.88 -16.02
C GLY A 184 6.97 10.46 -15.92
N THR A 185 6.52 9.59 -16.80
CA THR A 185 7.02 8.21 -16.86
C THR A 185 8.51 8.13 -17.24
N ASP A 186 9.06 9.17 -17.85
CA ASP A 186 10.46 9.32 -18.22
C ASP A 186 11.36 9.84 -17.10
N HIS A 187 10.78 10.28 -15.99
CA HIS A 187 11.53 10.77 -14.83
C HIS A 187 12.30 9.63 -14.14
N ASP A 188 13.57 9.88 -13.78
CA ASP A 188 14.46 8.86 -13.21
C ASP A 188 13.86 8.12 -12.00
N VAL A 189 13.26 8.84 -11.05
CA VAL A 189 12.62 8.25 -9.86
C VAL A 189 11.50 7.28 -10.25
N ILE A 190 10.70 7.65 -11.25
CA ILE A 190 9.62 6.78 -11.76
C ILE A 190 10.18 5.56 -12.46
N GLN A 191 11.19 5.74 -13.32
CA GLN A 191 11.84 4.64 -14.04
C GLN A 191 12.48 3.63 -13.08
N ARG A 192 13.18 4.10 -12.04
CA ARG A 192 13.75 3.22 -11.02
C ARG A 192 12.66 2.44 -10.27
N GLY A 193 11.55 3.11 -9.90
CA GLY A 193 10.42 2.47 -9.24
C GLY A 193 9.72 1.41 -10.11
N LEU A 194 9.55 1.69 -11.40
CA LEU A 194 8.96 0.74 -12.34
C LEU A 194 9.88 -0.48 -12.55
N LYS A 195 11.20 -0.25 -12.65
CA LYS A 195 12.19 -1.34 -12.75
C LYS A 195 12.20 -2.20 -11.48
N ALA A 196 12.06 -1.60 -10.30
CA ALA A 196 11.93 -2.34 -9.05
C ALA A 196 10.65 -3.21 -9.04
N LEU A 197 9.51 -2.68 -9.50
CA LEU A 197 8.28 -3.46 -9.66
C LEU A 197 8.44 -4.62 -10.65
N GLU A 198 9.16 -4.40 -11.75
CA GLU A 198 9.48 -5.45 -12.73
C GLU A 198 10.32 -6.56 -12.09
N PHE A 199 11.32 -6.21 -11.27
CA PHE A 199 12.14 -7.18 -10.53
C PHE A 199 11.31 -8.04 -9.56
N PHE A 200 10.21 -7.50 -9.02
CA PHE A 200 9.27 -8.26 -8.18
C PHE A 200 8.33 -9.16 -8.98
N THR A 201 8.31 -9.01 -10.30
CA THR A 201 7.47 -9.82 -11.18
C THR A 201 8.17 -11.11 -11.54
N LEU A 202 7.55 -12.23 -11.22
CA LEU A 202 8.02 -13.55 -11.57
C LEU A 202 7.23 -14.09 -12.75
N SER A 203 7.90 -14.84 -13.64
CA SER A 203 7.27 -15.50 -14.78
C SER A 203 7.65 -16.99 -14.84
N ASP A 204 6.67 -17.80 -15.21
CA ASP A 204 6.84 -19.23 -15.49
C ASP A 204 5.96 -19.58 -16.70
N GLY A 205 6.58 -19.63 -17.89
CA GLY A 205 5.86 -19.76 -19.15
C GLY A 205 4.84 -18.65 -19.36
N ASP A 206 3.57 -19.00 -19.46
CA ASP A 206 2.47 -18.05 -19.69
C ASP A 206 1.91 -17.45 -18.39
N ARG A 207 2.49 -17.76 -17.23
CA ARG A 207 2.03 -17.26 -15.93
C ARG A 207 2.92 -16.14 -15.44
N LEU A 208 2.28 -15.09 -14.96
CA LEU A 208 2.92 -13.96 -14.29
C LEU A 208 2.34 -13.80 -12.89
N TRP A 209 3.19 -13.57 -11.91
CA TRP A 209 2.75 -13.15 -10.57
C TRP A 209 3.73 -12.15 -9.98
N LEU A 210 3.19 -11.28 -9.15
CA LEU A 210 3.95 -10.25 -8.47
C LEU A 210 4.21 -10.68 -7.02
N GLN A 211 5.47 -10.70 -6.60
CA GLN A 211 5.81 -10.91 -5.20
C GLN A 211 5.32 -9.74 -4.36
N SER A 212 4.75 -10.03 -3.20
CA SER A 212 4.26 -8.98 -2.29
C SER A 212 5.39 -8.24 -1.58
N CYS A 213 6.49 -8.95 -1.28
CA CYS A 213 7.64 -8.40 -0.57
C CYS A 213 8.90 -9.22 -0.85
N ILE A 214 10.05 -8.59 -0.64
CA ILE A 214 11.38 -9.21 -0.60
C ILE A 214 12.07 -8.69 0.66
N SER A 215 12.49 -9.60 1.56
CA SER A 215 13.07 -9.27 2.87
C SER A 215 14.35 -10.05 3.15
N PRO A 216 15.43 -9.89 2.35
CA PRO A 216 16.59 -10.78 2.38
C PRO A 216 17.30 -10.78 3.74
N VAL A 217 17.40 -9.63 4.41
CA VAL A 217 18.03 -9.53 5.74
C VAL A 217 17.21 -10.29 6.78
N TRP A 218 15.91 -10.03 6.81
CA TRP A 218 14.97 -10.67 7.73
C TRP A 218 14.93 -12.19 7.52
N ASP A 219 14.76 -12.61 6.28
CA ASP A 219 14.64 -14.02 5.90
C ASP A 219 15.94 -14.78 6.19
N THR A 220 17.11 -14.18 5.92
CA THR A 220 18.41 -14.78 6.24
C THR A 220 18.60 -14.91 7.74
N ALA A 221 18.25 -13.91 8.54
CA ALA A 221 18.35 -13.98 9.99
C ALA A 221 17.47 -15.08 10.59
N LEU A 222 16.23 -15.20 10.10
CA LEU A 222 15.31 -16.26 10.53
C LEU A 222 15.78 -17.65 10.08
N ALA A 223 16.27 -17.78 8.85
CA ALA A 223 16.83 -19.03 8.34
C ALA A 223 18.05 -19.49 9.14
N LEU A 224 18.97 -18.58 9.49
CA LEU A 224 20.10 -18.87 10.36
C LEU A 224 19.65 -19.44 11.71
N ARG A 225 18.69 -18.78 12.35
CA ARG A 225 18.15 -19.24 13.64
C ARG A 225 17.48 -20.60 13.52
N ALA A 226 16.71 -20.82 12.48
CA ALA A 226 16.02 -22.09 12.26
C ALA A 226 17.01 -23.23 12.02
N LEU A 227 18.02 -23.03 11.19
CA LEU A 227 19.05 -24.04 10.89
C LEU A 227 19.90 -24.36 12.11
N ALA A 228 20.30 -23.36 12.90
CA ALA A 228 21.00 -23.56 14.15
C ALA A 228 20.14 -24.35 15.16
N ALA A 229 18.86 -24.02 15.29
CA ALA A 229 17.92 -24.74 16.15
C ALA A 229 17.67 -26.19 15.68
N ALA A 230 17.79 -26.44 14.37
CA ALA A 230 17.71 -27.78 13.79
C ALA A 230 19.01 -28.60 13.98
N GLY A 231 20.02 -28.04 14.64
CA GLY A 231 21.25 -28.75 15.01
C GLY A 231 22.38 -28.65 13.99
N LEU A 232 22.32 -27.74 12.99
CA LEU A 232 23.47 -27.47 12.14
C LEU A 232 24.61 -26.89 12.99
N PRO A 233 25.83 -27.43 12.87
CA PRO A 233 26.98 -26.93 13.63
C PRO A 233 27.35 -25.51 13.19
N PRO A 234 27.83 -24.63 14.10
CA PRO A 234 28.18 -23.25 13.79
C PRO A 234 29.20 -23.10 12.66
N GLU A 235 30.04 -24.11 12.48
CA GLU A 235 31.06 -24.16 11.45
C GLU A 235 30.53 -24.49 10.05
N HIS A 236 29.25 -24.86 9.94
CA HIS A 236 28.66 -25.22 8.64
C HIS A 236 28.80 -24.07 7.62
N PRO A 237 29.28 -24.34 6.40
CA PRO A 237 29.61 -23.29 5.41
C PRO A 237 28.42 -22.37 5.09
N ALA A 238 27.18 -22.90 5.06
CA ALA A 238 26.00 -22.10 4.81
C ALA A 238 25.73 -21.08 5.92
N LEU A 239 25.90 -21.46 7.22
CA LEU A 239 25.74 -20.56 8.36
C LEU A 239 26.81 -19.46 8.33
N LYS A 240 28.08 -19.82 8.09
CA LYS A 240 29.15 -18.84 8.00
C LYS A 240 28.91 -17.83 6.86
N LYS A 241 28.56 -18.31 5.67
CA LYS A 241 28.25 -17.44 4.53
C LYS A 241 27.10 -16.49 4.82
N ALA A 242 26.00 -16.99 5.39
CA ALA A 242 24.84 -16.19 5.71
C ALA A 242 25.12 -15.18 6.83
N SER A 243 25.89 -15.56 7.87
CA SER A 243 26.30 -14.66 8.94
C SER A 243 27.20 -13.54 8.44
N SER A 244 28.20 -13.87 7.61
CA SER A 244 29.08 -12.84 7.00
C SER A 244 28.25 -11.88 6.16
N TRP A 245 27.35 -12.39 5.31
CA TRP A 245 26.48 -11.54 4.50
C TRP A 245 25.60 -10.62 5.35
N LEU A 246 25.03 -11.10 6.48
CA LEU A 246 24.23 -10.26 7.39
C LEU A 246 25.07 -9.14 8.01
N LEU A 247 26.32 -9.43 8.40
CA LEU A 247 27.22 -8.41 8.93
C LEU A 247 27.51 -7.33 7.88
N ASP A 248 27.67 -7.71 6.63
CA ASP A 248 27.89 -6.78 5.52
C ASP A 248 26.64 -5.90 5.24
N GLN A 249 25.43 -6.34 5.68
CA GLN A 249 24.20 -5.55 5.54
C GLN A 249 23.95 -4.61 6.72
N GLN A 250 24.80 -4.58 7.72
CA GLN A 250 24.61 -3.73 8.90
C GLN A 250 24.62 -2.24 8.51
N ILE A 251 23.60 -1.52 8.97
CA ILE A 251 23.44 -0.08 8.72
C ILE A 251 23.99 0.69 9.92
N PHE A 252 24.93 1.64 9.66
CA PHE A 252 25.54 2.49 10.66
C PHE A 252 25.08 3.96 10.57
N LYS A 253 23.97 4.20 9.87
CA LYS A 253 23.37 5.53 9.72
C LYS A 253 22.05 5.60 10.45
N PRO A 254 21.71 6.72 11.11
CA PRO A 254 20.39 6.92 11.67
C PRO A 254 19.32 6.82 10.58
N GLY A 255 18.25 6.08 10.86
CA GLY A 255 17.06 6.00 10.03
C GLY A 255 15.86 6.64 10.71
N ASP A 256 14.66 6.44 10.16
CA ASP A 256 13.41 6.97 10.70
C ASP A 256 13.14 6.62 12.17
N TRP A 257 13.68 5.51 12.66
CA TRP A 257 13.60 5.10 14.06
C TRP A 257 14.20 6.14 15.01
N SER A 258 15.23 6.88 14.57
CA SER A 258 15.90 7.90 15.38
C SER A 258 15.00 9.10 15.71
N VAL A 259 13.91 9.31 14.97
CA VAL A 259 12.90 10.35 15.29
C VAL A 259 12.23 10.08 16.63
N LYS A 260 12.02 8.80 16.97
CA LYS A 260 11.40 8.39 18.24
C LYS A 260 12.44 7.99 19.30
N CYS A 261 13.59 7.53 18.89
CA CYS A 261 14.65 7.01 19.75
C CYS A 261 16.00 7.66 19.37
N PRO A 262 16.15 9.00 19.55
CA PRO A 262 17.35 9.71 19.11
C PRO A 262 18.64 9.29 19.87
N ASP A 263 18.48 8.74 21.06
CA ASP A 263 19.61 8.35 21.92
C ASP A 263 20.14 6.93 21.63
N LEU A 264 19.47 6.19 20.75
CA LEU A 264 19.94 4.86 20.36
C LEU A 264 21.00 4.97 19.26
N PRO A 265 22.08 4.18 19.32
CA PRO A 265 23.08 4.12 18.25
C PRO A 265 22.45 3.41 17.01
N PRO A 266 22.94 3.77 15.83
CA PRO A 266 22.58 3.08 14.59
C PRO A 266 23.11 1.65 14.55
#